data_20e0d3636eefd37884357c5b08490d83
#
_entry.id   20e0d3636eefd37884357c5b08490d83
#
_cell.length_a   1.000
_cell.length_b   1.000
_cell.length_c   1.000
_cell.angle_alpha   90.00
_cell.angle_beta   90.00
_cell.angle_gamma   90.00
#
_symmetry.space_group_name_H-M   'P 1'
#
loop_
_entity.id
_entity.type
_entity.pdbx_description
1 polymer ?
#
loop_
_entity_poly.entity_id
_entity_poly.type
_entity_poly.pdbx_seq_one_letter_code
_entity_poly.pdbx_strand_id
1 'polypeptide(L)'
;FLKNLSILKKFLFINFSIFIIIGLITILYLNSVQPNLIKAKQSKHIEILNNTIGHFNRLNIGFNQDEIRNFLFSTRFLFQNLDRVTIFDNDYNLIGDTDTLDLDPRSFGQTSEVIQMDNLNEKSMNNENNQSEKNETKVFTLNKRVENYASSKELGKPFTYIEENYNQFILVTLKSVSRESGNIGYI
;
A
#
# COMPACT_ATOMS: atom_id res chain seq x y z
N PHE A 1 46.08 31.04 -10.87
CA PHE A 1 46.04 29.77 -11.63
C PHE A 1 45.32 29.94 -12.97
N LEU A 2 44.19 30.63 -13.04
CA LEU A 2 43.35 30.81 -14.25
C LEU A 2 43.91 31.76 -15.31
N LYS A 3 44.89 32.64 -14.95
CA LYS A 3 45.39 33.74 -15.81
C LYS A 3 46.16 33.23 -17.03
N ASN A 4 46.86 32.08 -16.91
CA ASN A 4 47.72 31.50 -17.94
C ASN A 4 47.12 30.37 -18.76
N LEU A 5 45.83 30.10 -18.61
CA LEU A 5 45.13 29.07 -19.38
C LEU A 5 44.59 29.63 -20.70
N SER A 6 44.66 28.83 -21.77
CA SER A 6 44.01 29.14 -23.06
C SER A 6 42.51 29.33 -22.87
N ILE A 7 41.89 30.13 -23.73
CA ILE A 7 40.44 30.46 -23.67
C ILE A 7 39.58 29.19 -23.63
N LEU A 8 39.94 28.18 -24.42
CA LEU A 8 39.27 26.89 -24.45
C LEU A 8 39.32 26.18 -23.10
N LYS A 9 40.47 26.15 -22.45
CA LYS A 9 40.63 25.52 -21.12
C LYS A 9 39.85 26.26 -20.02
N LYS A 10 39.77 27.60 -20.11
CA LYS A 10 38.95 28.39 -19.19
C LYS A 10 37.47 28.09 -19.34
N PHE A 11 36.97 27.99 -20.57
CA PHE A 11 35.59 27.64 -20.87
C PHE A 11 35.25 26.23 -20.35
N LEU A 12 36.11 25.26 -20.62
CA LEU A 12 35.93 23.89 -20.15
C LEU A 12 35.92 23.81 -18.60
N PHE A 13 36.80 24.53 -17.94
CA PHE A 13 36.84 24.57 -16.48
C PHE A 13 35.61 25.19 -15.86
N ILE A 14 35.08 26.27 -16.45
CA ILE A 14 33.85 26.91 -15.98
C ILE A 14 32.65 25.95 -16.13
N ASN A 15 32.50 25.31 -17.30
CA ASN A 15 31.41 24.36 -17.53
C ASN A 15 31.48 23.16 -16.58
N PHE A 16 32.70 22.64 -16.35
CA PHE A 16 32.92 21.53 -15.41
C PHE A 16 32.60 21.93 -13.97
N SER A 17 32.93 23.14 -13.56
CA SER A 17 32.60 23.69 -12.24
C SER A 17 31.09 23.82 -12.05
N ILE A 18 30.37 24.35 -13.05
CA ILE A 18 28.92 24.45 -13.03
C ILE A 18 28.26 23.08 -12.92
N PHE A 19 28.78 22.09 -13.68
CA PHE A 19 28.26 20.72 -13.65
C PHE A 19 28.42 20.07 -12.26
N ILE A 20 29.59 20.28 -11.60
CA ILE A 20 29.82 19.80 -10.24
C ILE A 20 28.84 20.44 -9.26
N ILE A 21 28.61 21.75 -9.35
CA ILE A 21 27.72 22.47 -8.46
C ILE A 21 26.29 21.95 -8.61
N ILE A 22 25.80 21.80 -9.86
CA ILE A 22 24.46 21.25 -10.13
C ILE A 22 24.33 19.82 -9.58
N GLY A 23 25.34 18.97 -9.82
CA GLY A 23 25.37 17.60 -9.31
C GLY A 23 25.28 17.54 -7.77
N LEU A 24 26.03 18.42 -7.10
CA LEU A 24 26.03 18.51 -5.64
C LEU A 24 24.68 18.96 -5.09
N ILE A 25 24.07 19.98 -5.70
CA ILE A 25 22.72 20.44 -5.35
C ILE A 25 21.70 19.35 -5.55
N THR A 26 21.79 18.59 -6.66
CA THR A 26 20.87 17.47 -6.94
C THR A 26 20.98 16.38 -5.87
N ILE A 27 22.17 16.00 -5.46
CA ILE A 27 22.40 15.00 -4.41
C ILE A 27 21.82 15.49 -3.07
N LEU A 28 22.08 16.73 -2.69
CA LEU A 28 21.54 17.33 -1.46
C LEU A 28 20.01 17.37 -1.48
N TYR A 29 19.42 17.74 -2.63
CA TYR A 29 17.98 17.77 -2.82
C TYR A 29 17.36 16.37 -2.66
N LEU A 30 17.89 15.36 -3.32
CA LEU A 30 17.40 13.98 -3.21
C LEU A 30 17.49 13.47 -1.77
N ASN A 31 18.61 13.68 -1.10
CA ASN A 31 18.79 13.24 0.29
C ASN A 31 17.86 13.97 1.29
N SER A 32 17.42 15.18 0.97
CA SER A 32 16.51 15.94 1.83
C SER A 32 15.06 15.65 1.56
N VAL A 33 14.66 15.47 0.30
CA VAL A 33 13.25 15.36 -0.11
C VAL A 33 12.70 13.95 0.11
N GLN A 34 13.48 12.90 -0.20
CA GLN A 34 13.02 11.52 -0.03
C GLN A 34 12.52 11.19 1.38
N PRO A 35 13.29 11.44 2.47
CA PRO A 35 12.82 11.10 3.82
C PRO A 35 11.59 11.89 4.24
N ASN A 36 11.44 13.13 3.76
CA ASN A 36 10.29 13.96 4.07
C ASN A 36 9.02 13.45 3.38
N LEU A 37 9.12 12.98 2.12
CA LEU A 37 8.01 12.37 1.40
C LEU A 37 7.55 11.06 2.06
N ILE A 38 8.48 10.22 2.50
CA ILE A 38 8.18 8.98 3.22
C ILE A 38 7.44 9.29 4.52
N LYS A 39 7.94 10.25 5.31
CA LYS A 39 7.28 10.69 6.56
C LYS A 39 5.89 11.27 6.31
N ALA A 40 5.71 12.06 5.26
CA ALA A 40 4.41 12.62 4.90
C ALA A 40 3.40 11.52 4.51
N LYS A 41 3.82 10.54 3.69
CA LYS A 41 3.00 9.37 3.35
C LYS A 41 2.67 8.54 4.60
N GLN A 42 3.66 8.27 5.45
CA GLN A 42 3.47 7.54 6.70
C GLN A 42 2.43 8.21 7.60
N SER A 43 2.53 9.54 7.80
CA SER A 43 1.56 10.31 8.60
C SER A 43 0.15 10.19 8.02
N LYS A 44 0.02 10.24 6.71
CA LYS A 44 -1.26 10.09 6.02
C LYS A 44 -1.84 8.68 6.18
N HIS A 45 -1.02 7.64 6.07
CA HIS A 45 -1.45 6.26 6.34
C HIS A 45 -1.97 6.11 7.78
N ILE A 46 -1.23 6.63 8.76
CA ILE A 46 -1.61 6.58 10.17
C ILE A 46 -2.93 7.33 10.41
N GLU A 47 -3.14 8.47 9.78
CA GLU A 47 -4.39 9.23 9.86
C GLU A 47 -5.56 8.43 9.32
N ILE A 48 -5.42 7.83 8.12
CA ILE A 48 -6.46 6.99 7.52
C ILE A 48 -6.77 5.78 8.42
N LEU A 49 -5.73 5.09 8.93
CA LEU A 49 -5.90 3.96 9.86
C LEU A 49 -6.66 4.36 11.13
N ASN A 50 -6.29 5.49 11.74
CA ASN A 50 -6.95 5.96 12.95
C ASN A 50 -8.42 6.31 12.69
N ASN A 51 -8.71 6.96 11.57
CA ASN A 51 -10.07 7.28 11.15
C ASN A 51 -10.88 6.01 10.90
N THR A 52 -10.29 5.03 10.21
CA THR A 52 -10.92 3.73 9.93
C THR A 52 -11.25 2.99 11.23
N ILE A 53 -10.29 2.89 12.15
CA ILE A 53 -10.50 2.26 13.47
C ILE A 53 -11.56 3.01 14.27
N GLY A 54 -11.56 4.34 14.22
CA GLY A 54 -12.60 5.16 14.84
C GLY A 54 -14.01 4.86 14.28
N HIS A 55 -14.13 4.64 12.97
CA HIS A 55 -15.38 4.22 12.33
C HIS A 55 -15.80 2.81 12.76
N PHE A 56 -14.88 1.84 12.81
CA PHE A 56 -15.17 0.48 13.30
C PHE A 56 -15.74 0.50 14.72
N ASN A 57 -15.11 1.27 15.60
CA ASN A 57 -15.54 1.36 17.00
C ASN A 57 -16.89 2.08 17.14
N ARG A 58 -17.08 3.20 16.42
CA ARG A 58 -18.31 3.99 16.49
C ARG A 58 -19.52 3.27 15.93
N LEU A 59 -19.35 2.55 14.83
CA LEU A 59 -20.42 1.81 14.15
C LEU A 59 -20.58 0.38 14.69
N ASN A 60 -19.73 -0.02 15.63
CA ASN A 60 -19.70 -1.37 16.22
C ASN A 60 -19.66 -2.49 15.19
N ILE A 61 -18.89 -2.31 14.10
CA ILE A 61 -18.79 -3.25 13.00
C ILE A 61 -18.12 -4.54 13.49
N GLY A 62 -18.77 -5.69 13.27
CA GLY A 62 -18.18 -6.99 13.58
C GLY A 62 -16.96 -7.28 12.71
N PHE A 63 -15.98 -8.00 13.27
CA PHE A 63 -14.78 -8.42 12.56
C PHE A 63 -15.02 -9.80 11.91
N ASN A 64 -16.03 -9.84 11.04
CA ASN A 64 -16.33 -10.97 10.18
C ASN A 64 -16.29 -10.54 8.70
N GLN A 65 -16.14 -11.50 7.81
CA GLN A 65 -15.91 -11.23 6.38
C GLN A 65 -17.01 -10.40 5.74
N ASP A 66 -18.29 -10.65 6.06
CA ASP A 66 -19.42 -9.96 5.44
C ASP A 66 -19.54 -8.51 5.89
N GLU A 67 -19.39 -8.23 7.19
CA GLU A 67 -19.47 -6.88 7.72
C GLU A 67 -18.28 -6.02 7.29
N ILE A 68 -17.07 -6.60 7.31
CA ILE A 68 -15.87 -5.93 6.84
C ILE A 68 -15.95 -5.61 5.35
N ARG A 69 -16.46 -6.53 4.54
CA ARG A 69 -16.64 -6.32 3.11
C ARG A 69 -17.65 -5.19 2.83
N ASN A 70 -18.79 -5.21 3.50
CA ASN A 70 -19.80 -4.15 3.38
C ASN A 70 -19.25 -2.80 3.84
N PHE A 71 -18.44 -2.77 4.89
CA PHE A 71 -17.78 -1.57 5.35
C PHE A 71 -16.78 -1.04 4.30
N LEU A 72 -15.88 -1.87 3.79
CA LEU A 72 -14.90 -1.48 2.77
C LEU A 72 -15.59 -0.95 1.51
N PHE A 73 -16.70 -1.59 1.10
CA PHE A 73 -17.46 -1.14 -0.06
C PHE A 73 -18.10 0.24 0.18
N SER A 74 -18.74 0.45 1.33
CA SER A 74 -19.41 1.70 1.67
C SER A 74 -18.43 2.86 1.95
N THR A 75 -17.21 2.54 2.38
CA THR A 75 -16.18 3.53 2.75
C THR A 75 -15.04 3.62 1.76
N ARG A 76 -15.19 3.06 0.57
CA ARG A 76 -14.17 3.01 -0.48
C ARG A 76 -13.48 4.36 -0.74
N PHE A 77 -14.23 5.45 -0.64
CA PHE A 77 -13.70 6.80 -0.83
C PHE A 77 -12.61 7.20 0.20
N LEU A 78 -12.60 6.59 1.40
CA LEU A 78 -11.58 6.85 2.42
C LEU A 78 -10.20 6.32 1.99
N PHE A 79 -10.19 5.32 1.13
CA PHE A 79 -8.98 4.59 0.74
C PHE A 79 -8.43 4.99 -0.63
N GLN A 80 -9.01 6.01 -1.30
CA GLN A 80 -8.63 6.44 -2.66
C GLN A 80 -7.15 6.81 -2.84
N ASN A 81 -6.48 7.17 -1.73
CA ASN A 81 -5.07 7.56 -1.76
C ASN A 81 -4.13 6.43 -1.30
N LEU A 82 -4.66 5.23 -1.09
CA LEU A 82 -3.91 4.03 -0.74
C LEU A 82 -4.00 3.04 -1.90
N ASP A 83 -2.91 2.36 -2.17
CA ASP A 83 -2.87 1.36 -3.23
C ASP A 83 -3.71 0.13 -2.86
N ARG A 84 -3.67 -0.27 -1.57
CA ARG A 84 -4.38 -1.44 -1.07
C ARG A 84 -4.59 -1.33 0.43
N VAL A 85 -5.74 -1.78 0.92
CA VAL A 85 -6.05 -1.97 2.34
C VAL A 85 -6.46 -3.41 2.57
N THR A 86 -5.82 -4.07 3.53
CA THR A 86 -6.12 -5.44 3.93
C THR A 86 -6.49 -5.48 5.40
N ILE A 87 -7.48 -6.28 5.77
CA ILE A 87 -7.98 -6.43 7.13
C ILE A 87 -7.91 -7.90 7.51
N PHE A 88 -7.37 -8.16 8.70
CA PHE A 88 -7.17 -9.50 9.25
C PHE A 88 -7.90 -9.63 10.57
N ASP A 89 -8.42 -10.84 10.84
CA ASP A 89 -8.99 -11.20 12.14
C ASP A 89 -7.89 -11.48 13.19
N ASN A 90 -8.30 -11.90 14.39
CA ASN A 90 -7.36 -12.27 15.46
C ASN A 90 -6.56 -13.54 15.17
N ASP A 91 -7.04 -14.39 14.29
CA ASP A 91 -6.38 -15.63 13.85
C ASP A 91 -5.49 -15.38 12.62
N TYR A 92 -5.27 -14.10 12.27
CA TYR A 92 -4.48 -13.63 11.13
C TYR A 92 -5.03 -14.03 9.77
N ASN A 93 -6.31 -14.41 9.67
CA ASN A 93 -6.95 -14.67 8.39
C ASN A 93 -7.34 -13.37 7.72
N LEU A 94 -7.15 -13.30 6.41
CA LEU A 94 -7.57 -12.15 5.60
C LEU A 94 -9.11 -12.15 5.49
N ILE A 95 -9.77 -11.15 6.07
CA ILE A 95 -11.23 -11.00 6.06
C ILE A 95 -11.71 -9.85 5.18
N GLY A 96 -10.80 -8.95 4.76
CA GLY A 96 -11.13 -7.84 3.87
C GLY A 96 -9.93 -7.37 3.06
N ASP A 97 -10.19 -7.05 1.79
CA ASP A 97 -9.16 -6.59 0.86
C ASP A 97 -9.81 -5.68 -0.20
N THR A 98 -9.28 -4.47 -0.34
CA THR A 98 -9.79 -3.50 -1.31
C THR A 98 -9.54 -3.90 -2.76
N ASP A 99 -8.48 -4.68 -3.05
CA ASP A 99 -8.18 -5.16 -4.40
C ASP A 99 -9.24 -6.14 -4.90
N THR A 100 -9.90 -6.87 -3.99
CA THR A 100 -10.91 -7.87 -4.35
C THR A 100 -12.33 -7.32 -4.37
N LEU A 101 -12.56 -6.09 -3.91
CA LEU A 101 -13.90 -5.50 -3.86
C LEU A 101 -14.51 -5.31 -5.25
N ASP A 102 -13.71 -4.99 -6.24
CA ASP A 102 -14.18 -4.77 -7.61
C ASP A 102 -14.53 -6.07 -8.33
N LEU A 103 -14.05 -7.20 -7.83
CA LEU A 103 -14.35 -8.55 -8.34
C LEU A 103 -15.62 -9.15 -7.70
N ASP A 104 -16.25 -8.43 -6.75
CA ASP A 104 -17.47 -8.92 -6.11
C ASP A 104 -18.65 -8.92 -7.11
N PRO A 105 -19.30 -10.07 -7.36
CA PRO A 105 -20.50 -10.15 -8.19
C PRO A 105 -21.62 -9.22 -7.74
N ARG A 106 -21.65 -8.85 -6.44
CA ARG A 106 -22.63 -7.90 -5.89
C ARG A 106 -22.41 -6.46 -6.34
N SER A 107 -21.18 -6.09 -6.69
CA SER A 107 -20.88 -4.77 -7.26
C SER A 107 -21.43 -4.61 -8.67
N PHE A 108 -21.66 -5.72 -9.38
CA PHE A 108 -22.29 -5.76 -10.71
C PHE A 108 -23.80 -6.02 -10.68
N GLY A 109 -24.37 -6.26 -9.51
CA GLY A 109 -25.76 -6.70 -9.33
C GLY A 109 -26.84 -5.63 -9.53
N GLN A 110 -26.53 -4.46 -10.09
CA GLN A 110 -27.51 -3.45 -10.46
C GLN A 110 -27.66 -3.20 -11.96
N THR A 111 -27.08 -4.00 -12.79
CA THR A 111 -27.34 -3.95 -14.24
C THR A 111 -27.94 -5.29 -14.67
N SER A 112 -29.27 -5.34 -14.63
CA SER A 112 -30.02 -6.34 -15.37
C SER A 112 -29.73 -6.18 -16.84
N GLU A 113 -29.03 -7.11 -17.43
CA GLU A 113 -29.35 -7.74 -18.70
C GLU A 113 -28.24 -8.71 -19.03
N VAL A 114 -28.58 -9.97 -18.85
CA VAL A 114 -27.80 -11.10 -19.31
C VAL A 114 -27.75 -11.02 -20.84
N ILE A 115 -26.66 -10.54 -21.40
CA ILE A 115 -26.34 -10.87 -22.79
C ILE A 115 -25.64 -12.23 -22.75
N GLN A 116 -26.39 -13.27 -23.05
CA GLN A 116 -25.84 -14.56 -23.42
C GLN A 116 -24.98 -14.36 -24.68
N MET A 117 -23.67 -14.35 -24.53
CA MET A 117 -22.75 -14.64 -25.61
C MET A 117 -22.32 -16.10 -25.50
N ASP A 118 -23.01 -16.92 -26.27
CA ASP A 118 -22.52 -18.24 -26.65
C ASP A 118 -21.20 -18.11 -27.42
N ASN A 119 -20.26 -18.98 -27.03
CA ASN A 119 -19.09 -19.40 -27.78
C ASN A 119 -18.05 -18.33 -28.17
N LEU A 120 -16.91 -18.41 -27.50
CA LEU A 120 -15.60 -18.43 -28.16
C LEU A 120 -14.47 -18.85 -27.19
N ASN A 121 -14.08 -20.15 -27.32
CA ASN A 121 -12.72 -20.68 -27.31
C ASN A 121 -11.77 -20.48 -26.14
N GLU A 122 -11.61 -21.54 -25.36
CA GLU A 122 -10.34 -22.29 -25.09
C GLU A 122 -9.03 -21.54 -25.36
N LYS A 123 -8.73 -20.46 -24.63
CA LYS A 123 -7.36 -19.96 -24.53
C LYS A 123 -7.03 -19.18 -23.23
N SER A 124 -7.93 -19.16 -22.26
CA SER A 124 -7.74 -18.40 -21.01
C SER A 124 -7.33 -19.22 -19.77
N MET A 125 -7.16 -20.55 -19.90
CA MET A 125 -6.90 -21.42 -18.74
C MET A 125 -5.47 -21.32 -18.15
N ASN A 126 -4.53 -20.72 -18.84
CA ASN A 126 -3.13 -20.68 -18.35
C ASN A 126 -2.77 -19.40 -17.56
N ASN A 127 -3.63 -18.37 -17.57
CA ASN A 127 -3.34 -17.12 -16.84
C ASN A 127 -3.98 -17.06 -15.44
N GLU A 128 -5.08 -17.76 -15.21
CA GLU A 128 -5.77 -17.77 -13.92
C GLU A 128 -4.98 -18.55 -12.86
N ASN A 129 -4.35 -19.68 -13.24
CA ASN A 129 -3.54 -20.47 -12.30
C ASN A 129 -2.30 -19.70 -11.80
N ASN A 130 -1.66 -18.90 -12.65
CA ASN A 130 -0.49 -18.11 -12.26
C ASN A 130 -0.86 -16.91 -11.39
N GLN A 131 -2.07 -16.37 -11.49
CA GLN A 131 -2.56 -15.31 -10.62
C GLN A 131 -3.01 -15.84 -9.26
N SER A 132 -3.63 -17.01 -9.21
CA SER A 132 -4.04 -17.66 -7.96
C SER A 132 -2.85 -18.04 -7.09
N GLU A 133 -1.85 -18.74 -7.63
CA GLU A 133 -0.63 -19.08 -6.90
C GLU A 133 0.14 -17.84 -6.40
N LYS A 134 0.21 -16.79 -7.22
CA LYS A 134 0.89 -15.55 -6.86
C LYS A 134 0.16 -14.77 -5.76
N ASN A 135 -1.17 -14.81 -5.77
CA ASN A 135 -2.00 -14.20 -4.73
C ASN A 135 -1.92 -14.99 -3.42
N GLU A 136 -1.97 -16.30 -3.45
CA GLU A 136 -1.85 -17.17 -2.27
C GLU A 136 -0.49 -16.97 -1.58
N THR A 137 0.60 -16.96 -2.32
CA THR A 137 1.94 -16.71 -1.78
C THR A 137 2.05 -15.30 -1.17
N LYS A 138 1.45 -14.30 -1.79
CA LYS A 138 1.44 -12.92 -1.29
C LYS A 138 0.61 -12.78 0.00
N VAL A 139 -0.55 -13.41 0.07
CA VAL A 139 -1.40 -13.44 1.27
C VAL A 139 -0.67 -14.17 2.41
N PHE A 140 -0.05 -15.31 2.17
CA PHE A 140 0.72 -16.04 3.17
C PHE A 140 1.85 -15.19 3.77
N THR A 141 2.55 -14.42 2.94
CA THR A 141 3.59 -13.50 3.41
C THR A 141 3.03 -12.38 4.28
N LEU A 142 1.86 -11.83 3.92
CA LEU A 142 1.19 -10.80 4.70
C LEU A 142 0.72 -11.33 6.06
N ASN A 143 0.08 -12.51 6.11
CA ASN A 143 -0.37 -13.14 7.35
C ASN A 143 0.79 -13.31 8.35
N LYS A 144 1.94 -13.81 7.87
CA LYS A 144 3.14 -13.97 8.71
C LYS A 144 3.68 -12.62 9.23
N ARG A 145 3.55 -11.55 8.47
CA ARG A 145 3.95 -10.21 8.94
C ARG A 145 3.02 -9.67 10.00
N VAL A 146 1.71 -9.90 9.86
CA VAL A 146 0.71 -9.53 10.87
C VAL A 146 0.95 -10.31 12.15
N GLU A 147 1.23 -11.61 12.09
CA GLU A 147 1.59 -12.45 13.22
C GLU A 147 2.86 -11.95 13.95
N ASN A 148 3.89 -11.58 13.20
CA ASN A 148 5.10 -11.00 13.76
C ASN A 148 4.83 -9.66 14.45
N TYR A 149 3.99 -8.81 13.87
CA TYR A 149 3.57 -7.56 14.49
C TYR A 149 2.76 -7.81 15.76
N ALA A 150 1.83 -8.77 15.76
CA ALA A 150 1.02 -9.14 16.90
C ALA A 150 1.86 -9.62 18.10
N SER A 151 2.97 -10.31 17.80
CA SER A 151 3.93 -10.81 18.81
C SER A 151 4.96 -9.75 19.23
N SER A 152 4.95 -8.57 18.64
CA SER A 152 5.94 -7.53 18.87
C SER A 152 5.57 -6.63 20.07
N LYS A 153 6.57 -5.90 20.60
CA LYS A 153 6.36 -4.84 21.59
C LYS A 153 5.67 -3.60 21.02
N GLU A 154 5.51 -3.53 19.70
CA GLU A 154 4.88 -2.41 18.99
C GLU A 154 3.35 -2.60 18.84
N LEU A 155 2.79 -3.69 19.36
CA LEU A 155 1.35 -3.95 19.33
C LEU A 155 0.58 -2.74 19.89
N GLY A 156 -0.45 -2.31 19.18
CA GLY A 156 -1.24 -1.12 19.50
C GLY A 156 -0.72 0.20 18.92
N LYS A 157 0.56 0.24 18.51
CA LYS A 157 1.13 1.39 17.82
C LYS A 157 1.17 1.14 16.30
N PRO A 158 1.07 2.20 15.48
CA PRO A 158 1.28 2.05 14.04
C PRO A 158 2.72 1.60 13.75
N PHE A 159 2.87 0.49 13.06
CA PHE A 159 4.15 -0.03 12.61
C PHE A 159 4.27 0.15 11.10
N THR A 160 5.30 0.86 10.65
CA THR A 160 5.51 1.16 9.23
C THR A 160 6.84 0.59 8.76
N TYR A 161 6.82 -0.07 7.60
CA TYR A 161 8.02 -0.57 6.94
C TYR A 161 7.93 -0.37 5.42
N ILE A 162 9.09 -0.44 4.76
CA ILE A 162 9.18 -0.37 3.30
C ILE A 162 9.42 -1.78 2.78
N GLU A 163 8.59 -2.20 1.85
CA GLU A 163 8.72 -3.46 1.13
C GLU A 163 9.22 -3.20 -0.29
N GLU A 164 10.24 -3.91 -0.70
CA GLU A 164 10.73 -3.87 -2.07
C GLU A 164 10.06 -5.01 -2.87
N ASN A 165 9.33 -4.64 -3.92
CA ASN A 165 8.66 -5.59 -4.80
C ASN A 165 8.91 -5.20 -6.26
N TYR A 166 9.63 -6.04 -7.02
CA TYR A 166 9.87 -5.88 -8.46
C TYR A 166 10.20 -4.43 -8.89
N ASN A 167 11.25 -3.83 -8.31
CA ASN A 167 11.68 -2.44 -8.56
C ASN A 167 10.70 -1.35 -8.05
N GLN A 168 9.76 -1.68 -7.21
CA GLN A 168 8.89 -0.71 -6.56
C GLN A 168 9.07 -0.76 -5.05
N PHE A 169 9.13 0.40 -4.42
CA PHE A 169 9.12 0.53 -2.97
C PHE A 169 7.70 0.80 -2.50
N ILE A 170 7.16 -0.14 -1.73
CA ILE A 170 5.81 -0.04 -1.16
C ILE A 170 5.94 0.30 0.32
N LEU A 171 5.29 1.39 0.74
CA LEU A 171 5.19 1.74 2.15
C LEU A 171 3.99 1.03 2.75
N VAL A 172 4.25 0.13 3.69
CA VAL A 172 3.22 -0.64 4.40
C VAL A 172 3.12 -0.15 5.82
N THR A 173 1.89 0.08 6.29
CA THR A 173 1.63 0.47 7.69
C THR A 173 0.62 -0.50 8.29
N LEU A 174 0.97 -1.11 9.42
CA LEU A 174 0.16 -2.05 10.17
C LEU A 174 -0.30 -1.41 11.48
N LYS A 175 -1.54 -1.71 11.90
CA LYS A 175 -2.06 -1.34 13.21
C LYS A 175 -3.08 -2.37 13.68
N SER A 176 -3.06 -2.67 15.00
CA SER A 176 -4.11 -3.47 15.63
C SER A 176 -5.37 -2.64 15.86
N VAL A 177 -6.51 -3.30 15.76
CA VAL A 177 -7.82 -2.75 16.07
C VAL A 177 -8.26 -3.30 17.40
N SER A 178 -8.42 -2.43 18.41
CA SER A 178 -8.77 -2.84 19.76
C SER A 178 -10.09 -2.20 20.19
N ARG A 179 -10.88 -2.94 20.98
CA ARG A 179 -12.05 -2.50 21.72
C ARG A 179 -11.84 -2.71 23.19
N GLU A 180 -12.84 -2.36 24.02
CA GLU A 180 -12.81 -2.60 25.46
C GLU A 180 -12.61 -4.08 25.81
N SER A 181 -13.06 -5.00 24.96
CA SER A 181 -12.89 -6.45 25.09
C SER A 181 -11.50 -6.96 24.72
N GLY A 182 -10.60 -6.11 24.16
CA GLY A 182 -9.27 -6.47 23.69
C GLY A 182 -9.06 -6.24 22.21
N ASN A 183 -8.02 -6.88 21.66
CA ASN A 183 -7.74 -6.84 20.22
C ASN A 183 -8.78 -7.64 19.46
N ILE A 184 -9.28 -7.09 18.35
CA ILE A 184 -10.30 -7.72 17.50
C ILE A 184 -9.82 -8.01 16.09
N GLY A 185 -8.63 -7.51 15.72
CA GLY A 185 -8.01 -7.75 14.42
C GLY A 185 -6.95 -6.73 14.06
N TYR A 186 -6.58 -6.70 12.78
CA TYR A 186 -5.47 -5.87 12.25
C TYR A 186 -5.85 -5.25 10.90
N ILE A 187 -5.29 -4.07 10.62
CA ILE A 187 -5.36 -3.36 9.34
C ILE A 187 -3.96 -3.06 8.86
#